data_8d48408329a12f5567b2ebabd33de9dd
#
_entry.id   8d48408329a12f5567b2ebabd33de9dd
#
_cell.length_a   1.000
_cell.length_b   1.000
_cell.length_c   1.000
_cell.angle_alpha   90.00
_cell.angle_beta   90.00
_cell.angle_gamma   90.00
#
_symmetry.space_group_name_H-M   'P 1'
#
loop_
_entity.id
_entity.type
_entity.pdbx_description
1 polymer ?
#
loop_
_entity_poly.entity_id
_entity_poly.type
_entity_poly.pdbx_seq_one_letter_code
_entity_poly.pdbx_strand_id
1 'polypeptide(L)'
;MGRKKSGRHPLLYRREKGKIIPLDDVNLDILKSMLNDTTVSDSALATKLHLAGANIKRRRKLVETNFASRNYLLDVSKLGWRIGDIQVDVGKGKSEELAEQIFAMYPNILEISLRVNSSATVSARVFYRDNHELFLIIDKIKRLPFVRDVAFSEIIRMVRSRSIGTMKDIFPKRADRAKVIRARKVRRGNAT
;
A
#
# COMPACT_ATOMS: atom_id res chain seq x y z
N MET A 1 9.73 -37.86 16.68
CA MET A 1 9.52 -36.39 16.93
C MET A 1 9.01 -35.69 15.65
N GLY A 2 7.69 -35.56 15.51
CA GLY A 2 7.05 -35.03 14.30
C GLY A 2 7.20 -33.52 14.20
N ARG A 3 7.81 -33.02 13.13
CA ARG A 3 7.81 -31.58 12.79
C ARG A 3 6.36 -31.10 12.58
N LYS A 4 5.85 -30.30 13.51
CA LYS A 4 4.59 -29.57 13.32
C LYS A 4 4.72 -28.74 12.07
N LYS A 5 4.01 -29.09 11.00
CA LYS A 5 3.84 -28.22 9.80
C LYS A 5 3.20 -26.93 10.25
N SER A 6 3.94 -25.82 10.18
CA SER A 6 3.42 -24.49 10.48
C SER A 6 2.24 -24.21 9.54
N GLY A 7 1.07 -24.04 10.12
CA GLY A 7 -0.14 -23.77 9.38
C GLY A 7 0.01 -22.50 8.53
N ARG A 8 -0.01 -22.65 7.21
CA ARG A 8 0.04 -21.53 6.26
C ARG A 8 -1.24 -20.71 6.42
N HIS A 9 -1.10 -19.42 6.68
CA HIS A 9 -2.24 -18.51 6.79
C HIS A 9 -2.78 -18.18 5.39
N PRO A 10 -4.01 -18.58 5.03
CA PRO A 10 -4.49 -18.49 3.65
C PRO A 10 -4.94 -17.09 3.21
N LEU A 11 -4.92 -16.08 4.09
CA LEU A 11 -5.48 -14.76 3.81
C LEU A 11 -4.44 -13.66 3.55
N LEU A 12 -3.16 -13.91 3.90
CA LEU A 12 -2.12 -12.91 3.74
C LEU A 12 -1.02 -13.48 2.84
N TYR A 13 -1.06 -13.11 1.58
CA TYR A 13 -0.02 -13.46 0.61
C TYR A 13 0.06 -12.37 -0.48
N ARG A 14 1.24 -12.19 -1.02
CA ARG A 14 1.47 -11.45 -2.25
C ARG A 14 1.72 -12.45 -3.38
N ARG A 15 1.12 -12.22 -4.55
CA ARG A 15 1.52 -12.89 -5.79
C ARG A 15 2.52 -12.04 -6.53
N GLU A 16 3.69 -12.58 -6.78
CA GLU A 16 4.71 -11.95 -7.59
C GLU A 16 5.21 -12.97 -8.60
N LYS A 17 5.11 -12.65 -9.89
CA LYS A 17 5.52 -13.54 -11.01
C LYS A 17 4.99 -14.99 -10.85
N GLY A 18 3.72 -15.13 -10.44
CA GLY A 18 3.09 -16.43 -10.21
C GLY A 18 3.45 -17.14 -8.90
N LYS A 19 4.41 -16.62 -8.12
CA LYS A 19 4.81 -17.21 -6.84
C LYS A 19 4.00 -16.64 -5.69
N ILE A 20 3.47 -17.51 -4.85
CA ILE A 20 2.78 -17.10 -3.61
C ILE A 20 3.81 -16.93 -2.51
N ILE A 21 3.91 -15.71 -1.96
CA ILE A 21 4.76 -15.41 -0.81
C ILE A 21 3.88 -15.39 0.44
N PRO A 22 3.99 -16.39 1.34
CA PRO A 22 3.16 -16.44 2.53
C PRO A 22 3.64 -15.44 3.59
N LEU A 23 2.71 -14.72 4.19
CA LEU A 23 2.92 -13.98 5.42
C LEU A 23 2.56 -14.89 6.61
N ASP A 24 3.52 -15.70 7.06
CA ASP A 24 3.35 -16.57 8.24
C ASP A 24 3.26 -15.75 9.55
N ASP A 25 2.95 -16.41 10.68
CA ASP A 25 2.77 -15.70 11.96
C ASP A 25 4.03 -14.95 12.39
N VAL A 26 5.21 -15.50 12.17
CA VAL A 26 6.49 -14.85 12.51
C VAL A 26 6.73 -13.61 11.62
N ASN A 27 6.53 -13.75 10.32
CA ASN A 27 6.66 -12.62 9.39
C ASN A 27 5.65 -11.51 9.70
N LEU A 28 4.45 -11.88 10.12
CA LEU A 28 3.44 -10.92 10.55
C LEU A 28 3.82 -10.20 11.85
N ASP A 29 4.40 -10.91 12.83
CA ASP A 29 4.86 -10.31 14.08
C ASP A 29 6.07 -9.38 13.84
N ILE A 30 6.95 -9.72 12.90
CA ILE A 30 8.02 -8.84 12.42
C ILE A 30 7.41 -7.60 11.77
N LEU A 31 6.47 -7.76 10.83
CA LEU A 31 5.79 -6.64 10.17
C LEU A 31 5.12 -5.69 11.18
N LYS A 32 4.35 -6.24 12.14
CA LYS A 32 3.72 -5.43 13.19
C LYS A 32 4.74 -4.65 14.02
N SER A 33 5.86 -5.28 14.37
CA SER A 33 6.91 -4.63 15.14
C SER A 33 7.54 -3.48 14.36
N MET A 34 7.81 -3.67 13.06
CA MET A 34 8.35 -2.63 12.17
C MET A 34 7.36 -1.49 11.93
N LEU A 35 6.06 -1.76 11.85
CA LEU A 35 5.03 -0.72 11.69
C LEU A 35 4.83 0.10 12.96
N ASN A 36 5.04 -0.50 14.15
CA ASN A 36 4.96 0.19 15.43
C ASN A 36 6.24 1.00 15.74
N ASP A 37 7.39 0.46 15.35
CA ASP A 37 8.69 1.10 15.52
C ASP A 37 9.56 0.83 14.29
N THR A 38 9.69 1.86 13.44
CA THR A 38 10.48 1.79 12.21
C THR A 38 11.97 1.62 12.45
N THR A 39 12.44 1.91 13.67
CA THR A 39 13.85 1.84 14.08
C THR A 39 14.21 0.52 14.77
N VAL A 40 13.23 -0.37 15.00
CA VAL A 40 13.44 -1.65 15.69
C VAL A 40 14.60 -2.44 15.08
N SER A 41 15.57 -2.83 15.92
CA SER A 41 16.75 -3.60 15.49
C SER A 41 16.45 -5.09 15.29
N ASP A 42 17.29 -5.76 14.51
CA ASP A 42 17.20 -7.20 14.32
C ASP A 42 17.45 -7.97 15.63
N SER A 43 18.31 -7.46 16.51
CA SER A 43 18.57 -8.03 17.83
C SER A 43 17.35 -7.93 18.74
N ALA A 44 16.67 -6.77 18.77
CA ALA A 44 15.44 -6.61 19.54
C ALA A 44 14.32 -7.54 19.04
N LEU A 45 14.19 -7.72 17.73
CA LEU A 45 13.25 -8.66 17.13
C LEU A 45 13.62 -10.12 17.46
N ALA A 46 14.91 -10.47 17.45
CA ALA A 46 15.40 -11.80 17.77
C ALA A 46 15.05 -12.18 19.23
N THR A 47 15.31 -11.27 20.16
CA THR A 47 14.94 -11.44 21.58
C THR A 47 13.43 -11.56 21.75
N LYS A 48 12.66 -10.66 21.17
CA LYS A 48 11.20 -10.61 21.29
C LYS A 48 10.50 -11.86 20.73
N LEU A 49 11.02 -12.41 19.64
CA LEU A 49 10.42 -13.55 18.94
C LEU A 49 11.08 -14.88 19.26
N HIS A 50 12.10 -14.88 20.12
CA HIS A 50 12.89 -16.06 20.51
C HIS A 50 13.47 -16.81 19.29
N LEU A 51 14.05 -16.07 18.34
CA LEU A 51 14.62 -16.59 17.10
C LEU A 51 16.08 -16.17 16.93
N ALA A 52 16.87 -16.98 16.22
CA ALA A 52 18.24 -16.63 15.88
C ALA A 52 18.28 -15.37 14.98
N GLY A 53 19.25 -14.47 15.22
CA GLY A 53 19.39 -13.20 14.49
C GLY A 53 19.48 -13.35 12.97
N ALA A 54 20.20 -14.37 12.48
CA ALA A 54 20.29 -14.67 11.05
C ALA A 54 18.91 -15.00 10.43
N ASN A 55 18.04 -15.70 11.17
CA ASN A 55 16.69 -16.01 10.74
C ASN A 55 15.82 -14.74 10.69
N ILE A 56 15.94 -13.86 11.71
CA ILE A 56 15.26 -12.55 11.74
C ILE A 56 15.68 -11.70 10.55
N LYS A 57 16.98 -11.54 10.30
CA LYS A 57 17.51 -10.75 9.19
C LYS A 57 16.95 -11.20 7.83
N ARG A 58 16.94 -12.51 7.59
CA ARG A 58 16.37 -13.09 6.35
C ARG A 58 14.87 -12.84 6.23
N ARG A 59 14.11 -13.01 7.33
CA ARG A 59 12.65 -12.80 7.36
C ARG A 59 12.28 -11.34 7.24
N ARG A 60 13.02 -10.44 7.91
CA ARG A 60 12.86 -9.01 7.78
C ARG A 60 13.04 -8.54 6.34
N LYS A 61 14.12 -8.97 5.67
CA LYS A 61 14.32 -8.67 4.25
C LYS A 61 13.15 -9.14 3.38
N LEU A 62 12.60 -10.33 3.66
CA LEU A 62 11.42 -10.83 2.96
C LEU A 62 10.20 -9.95 3.20
N VAL A 63 9.97 -9.50 4.43
CA VAL A 63 8.85 -8.62 4.80
C VAL A 63 9.02 -7.26 4.14
N GLU A 64 10.19 -6.65 4.21
CA GLU A 64 10.50 -5.34 3.59
C GLU A 64 10.34 -5.39 2.08
N THR A 65 10.81 -6.45 1.41
CA THR A 65 10.70 -6.55 -0.05
C THR A 65 9.26 -6.74 -0.53
N ASN A 66 8.41 -7.43 0.24
CA ASN A 66 7.12 -7.89 -0.28
C ASN A 66 5.89 -7.25 0.36
N PHE A 67 6.00 -6.72 1.58
CA PHE A 67 4.83 -6.28 2.36
C PHE A 67 4.97 -4.88 2.95
N ALA A 68 6.17 -4.33 3.05
CA ALA A 68 6.39 -3.00 3.62
C ALA A 68 7.60 -2.33 2.98
N SER A 69 7.55 -1.02 2.84
CA SER A 69 8.70 -0.19 2.45
C SER A 69 8.96 0.86 3.52
N ARG A 70 10.23 1.23 3.71
CA ARG A 70 10.60 2.38 4.51
C ARG A 70 10.70 3.58 3.59
N ASN A 71 9.81 4.55 3.79
CA ASN A 71 9.85 5.81 3.06
C ASN A 71 9.83 6.96 4.06
N TYR A 72 10.62 7.99 3.79
CA TYR A 72 10.45 9.27 4.45
C TYR A 72 9.25 9.97 3.84
N LEU A 73 8.33 10.43 4.69
CA LEU A 73 7.23 11.27 4.25
C LEU A 73 7.69 12.73 4.34
N LEU A 74 7.77 13.38 3.20
CA LEU A 74 8.06 14.81 3.14
C LEU A 74 6.78 15.58 3.46
N ASP A 75 6.86 16.45 4.47
CA ASP A 75 5.80 17.41 4.74
C ASP A 75 5.97 18.62 3.81
N VAL A 76 5.40 18.51 2.63
CA VAL A 76 5.54 19.54 1.58
C VAL A 76 4.93 20.88 1.98
N SER A 77 3.98 20.90 2.93
CA SER A 77 3.38 22.13 3.42
C SER A 77 4.40 23.02 4.15
N LYS A 78 5.37 22.40 4.84
CA LYS A 78 6.49 23.12 5.47
C LYS A 78 7.46 23.75 4.47
N LEU A 79 7.41 23.33 3.22
CA LEU A 79 8.19 23.92 2.13
C LEU A 79 7.39 25.00 1.37
N GLY A 80 6.19 25.37 1.86
CA GLY A 80 5.31 26.31 1.21
C GLY A 80 4.60 25.75 -0.02
N TRP A 81 4.59 24.44 -0.19
CA TRP A 81 3.91 23.77 -1.30
C TRP A 81 2.51 23.35 -0.92
N ARG A 82 1.63 23.29 -1.89
CA ARG A 82 0.23 22.89 -1.76
C ARG A 82 0.04 21.50 -2.35
N ILE A 83 -0.96 20.78 -1.87
CA ILE A 83 -1.30 19.42 -2.33
C ILE A 83 -2.75 19.42 -2.80
N GLY A 84 -3.00 18.75 -3.90
CA GLY A 84 -4.34 18.52 -4.39
C GLY A 84 -4.46 17.21 -5.17
N ASP A 85 -5.69 16.83 -5.42
CA ASP A 85 -6.03 15.65 -6.21
C ASP A 85 -6.64 16.10 -7.55
N ILE A 86 -6.00 15.74 -8.66
CA ILE A 86 -6.52 15.88 -10.01
C ILE A 86 -7.27 14.60 -10.36
N GLN A 87 -8.53 14.74 -10.72
CA GLN A 87 -9.39 13.64 -11.13
C GLN A 87 -9.65 13.75 -12.63
N VAL A 88 -9.36 12.68 -13.38
CA VAL A 88 -9.46 12.67 -14.83
C VAL A 88 -10.49 11.64 -15.27
N ASP A 89 -11.51 12.07 -16.00
CA ASP A 89 -12.40 11.18 -16.73
C ASP A 89 -11.76 10.77 -18.05
N VAL A 90 -11.58 9.48 -18.25
CA VAL A 90 -10.89 8.91 -19.40
C VAL A 90 -11.82 7.99 -20.17
N GLY A 91 -11.76 8.08 -21.50
CA GLY A 91 -12.47 7.15 -22.39
C GLY A 91 -12.11 5.70 -22.13
N LYS A 92 -13.08 4.79 -22.36
CA LYS A 92 -12.95 3.36 -22.08
C LYS A 92 -11.68 2.74 -22.63
N GLY A 93 -11.00 1.96 -21.79
CA GLY A 93 -9.87 1.12 -22.17
C GLY A 93 -8.51 1.80 -22.25
N LYS A 94 -8.41 3.10 -21.92
CA LYS A 94 -7.16 3.87 -22.02
C LYS A 94 -6.65 4.44 -20.69
N SER A 95 -7.29 4.09 -19.59
CA SER A 95 -6.99 4.69 -18.27
C SER A 95 -5.58 4.37 -17.78
N GLU A 96 -5.09 3.14 -17.98
CA GLU A 96 -3.76 2.72 -17.55
C GLU A 96 -2.66 3.41 -18.36
N GLU A 97 -2.79 3.40 -19.70
CA GLU A 97 -1.87 4.07 -20.62
C GLU A 97 -1.77 5.58 -20.33
N LEU A 98 -2.92 6.21 -20.10
CA LEU A 98 -2.97 7.63 -19.79
C LEU A 98 -2.40 7.95 -18.40
N ALA A 99 -2.64 7.10 -17.40
CA ALA A 99 -2.07 7.24 -16.07
C ALA A 99 -0.54 7.22 -16.12
N GLU A 100 0.05 6.26 -16.82
CA GLU A 100 1.50 6.19 -17.01
C GLU A 100 2.04 7.43 -17.75
N GLN A 101 1.35 7.90 -18.78
CA GLN A 101 1.72 9.10 -19.51
C GLN A 101 1.69 10.34 -18.61
N ILE A 102 0.62 10.55 -17.84
CA ILE A 102 0.50 11.67 -16.90
C ILE A 102 1.61 11.61 -15.85
N PHE A 103 1.87 10.44 -15.28
CA PHE A 103 2.91 10.26 -14.27
C PHE A 103 4.30 10.59 -14.81
N ALA A 104 4.61 10.17 -16.03
CA ALA A 104 5.89 10.44 -16.68
C ALA A 104 6.09 11.91 -17.05
N MET A 105 5.00 12.66 -17.32
CA MET A 105 5.06 14.07 -17.72
C MET A 105 5.40 15.03 -16.58
N TYR A 106 5.10 14.65 -15.33
CA TYR A 106 5.18 15.56 -14.18
C TYR A 106 5.87 14.96 -12.98
N PRO A 107 7.09 15.44 -12.65
CA PRO A 107 7.84 14.94 -11.49
C PRO A 107 7.20 15.31 -10.13
N ASN A 108 6.28 16.26 -10.12
CA ASN A 108 5.54 16.69 -8.95
C ASN A 108 4.25 15.90 -8.70
N ILE A 109 3.97 14.85 -9.46
CA ILE A 109 2.93 13.87 -9.14
C ILE A 109 3.48 12.88 -8.11
N LEU A 110 2.87 12.88 -6.93
CA LEU A 110 3.25 11.98 -5.82
C LEU A 110 2.79 10.55 -6.04
N GLU A 111 1.57 10.40 -6.51
CA GLU A 111 0.95 9.10 -6.76
C GLU A 111 -0.11 9.24 -7.85
N ILE A 112 -0.34 8.15 -8.57
CA ILE A 112 -1.44 8.06 -9.51
C ILE A 112 -2.15 6.72 -9.30
N SER A 113 -3.46 6.72 -9.41
CA SER A 113 -4.29 5.53 -9.17
C SER A 113 -5.45 5.43 -10.15
N LEU A 114 -5.81 4.20 -10.51
CA LEU A 114 -7.03 3.92 -11.24
C LEU A 114 -8.20 3.74 -10.27
N ARG A 115 -9.34 4.29 -10.62
CA ARG A 115 -10.56 4.22 -9.81
C ARG A 115 -11.65 3.43 -10.54
N VAL A 116 -12.42 2.67 -9.78
CA VAL A 116 -13.56 1.90 -10.27
C VAL A 116 -14.83 2.50 -9.69
N ASN A 117 -15.91 2.49 -10.48
CA ASN A 117 -17.22 3.03 -10.09
C ASN A 117 -17.19 4.54 -9.72
N SER A 118 -16.35 5.31 -10.41
CA SER A 118 -16.27 6.76 -10.30
C SER A 118 -16.45 7.39 -11.67
N SER A 119 -16.96 8.62 -11.72
CA SER A 119 -16.97 9.43 -12.95
C SER A 119 -15.54 9.67 -13.45
N ALA A 120 -14.60 9.88 -12.54
CA ALA A 120 -13.18 9.96 -12.84
C ALA A 120 -12.52 8.58 -12.72
N THR A 121 -11.88 8.13 -13.79
CA THR A 121 -11.22 6.81 -13.83
C THR A 121 -9.76 6.85 -13.42
N VAL A 122 -9.11 8.01 -13.47
CA VAL A 122 -7.73 8.25 -13.02
C VAL A 122 -7.73 9.32 -11.94
N SER A 123 -6.94 9.13 -10.88
CA SER A 123 -6.73 10.13 -9.84
C SER A 123 -5.24 10.29 -9.60
N ALA A 124 -4.74 11.53 -9.74
CA ALA A 124 -3.35 11.89 -9.52
C ALA A 124 -3.25 12.87 -8.35
N ARG A 125 -2.41 12.56 -7.36
CA ARG A 125 -2.06 13.49 -6.30
C ARG A 125 -0.84 14.29 -6.70
N VAL A 126 -0.99 15.60 -6.70
CA VAL A 126 0.04 16.53 -7.16
C VAL A 126 0.40 17.52 -6.05
N PHE A 127 1.65 17.91 -5.98
CA PHE A 127 2.08 19.07 -5.23
C PHE A 127 2.49 20.19 -6.18
N TYR A 128 2.18 21.41 -5.80
CA TYR A 128 2.39 22.61 -6.63
C TYR A 128 2.64 23.82 -5.73
N ARG A 129 3.30 24.84 -6.27
CA ARG A 129 3.69 26.05 -5.53
C ARG A 129 2.63 27.12 -5.57
N ASP A 130 2.02 27.31 -6.74
CA ASP A 130 1.07 28.36 -6.99
C ASP A 130 -0.01 27.92 -8.01
N ASN A 131 -1.02 28.75 -8.15
CA ASN A 131 -2.13 28.47 -9.06
C ASN A 131 -1.70 28.44 -10.54
N HIS A 132 -0.66 29.19 -10.92
CA HIS A 132 -0.17 29.21 -12.29
C HIS A 132 0.41 27.83 -12.67
N GLU A 133 1.28 27.28 -11.82
CA GLU A 133 1.82 25.93 -12.02
C GLU A 133 0.70 24.87 -12.11
N LEU A 134 -0.29 24.95 -11.21
CA LEU A 134 -1.45 24.06 -11.22
C LEU A 134 -2.23 24.17 -12.55
N PHE A 135 -2.52 25.38 -13.00
CA PHE A 135 -3.25 25.59 -14.26
C PHE A 135 -2.50 25.01 -15.46
N LEU A 136 -1.18 25.16 -15.51
CA LEU A 136 -0.37 24.56 -16.58
C LEU A 136 -0.45 23.02 -16.58
N ILE A 137 -0.47 22.41 -15.41
CA ILE A 137 -0.62 20.95 -15.28
C ILE A 137 -1.99 20.51 -15.79
N ILE A 138 -3.06 21.17 -15.30
CA ILE A 138 -4.44 20.86 -15.69
C ILE A 138 -4.66 21.06 -17.19
N ASP A 139 -4.21 22.19 -17.74
CA ASP A 139 -4.37 22.49 -19.16
C ASP A 139 -3.68 21.46 -20.06
N LYS A 140 -2.47 21.06 -19.72
CA LYS A 140 -1.77 20.00 -20.46
C LYS A 140 -2.47 18.64 -20.35
N ILE A 141 -2.99 18.27 -19.17
CA ILE A 141 -3.75 17.03 -19.00
C ILE A 141 -5.03 17.06 -19.85
N LYS A 142 -5.74 18.19 -19.87
CA LYS A 142 -6.95 18.38 -20.70
C LYS A 142 -6.71 18.18 -22.19
N ARG A 143 -5.51 18.47 -22.66
CA ARG A 143 -5.14 18.32 -24.08
C ARG A 143 -4.72 16.90 -24.47
N LEU A 144 -4.61 16.00 -23.50
CA LEU A 144 -4.25 14.62 -23.82
C LEU A 144 -5.40 13.90 -24.53
N PRO A 145 -5.11 13.00 -25.47
CA PRO A 145 -6.14 12.22 -26.14
C PRO A 145 -6.90 11.35 -25.12
N PHE A 146 -8.19 11.14 -25.36
CA PHE A 146 -9.08 10.34 -24.52
C PHE A 146 -9.47 10.98 -23.18
N VAL A 147 -8.94 12.14 -22.81
CA VAL A 147 -9.42 12.92 -21.66
C VAL A 147 -10.75 13.55 -22.01
N ARG A 148 -11.78 13.29 -21.18
CA ARG A 148 -13.12 13.87 -21.33
C ARG A 148 -13.33 15.06 -20.42
N ASP A 149 -12.90 14.91 -19.17
CA ASP A 149 -13.02 15.95 -18.17
C ASP A 149 -11.90 15.85 -17.13
N VAL A 150 -11.59 16.99 -16.50
CA VAL A 150 -10.59 17.11 -15.43
C VAL A 150 -11.17 17.96 -14.33
N ALA A 151 -11.35 17.34 -13.16
CA ALA A 151 -11.70 18.02 -11.93
C ALA A 151 -10.48 18.15 -11.01
N PHE A 152 -10.48 19.13 -10.14
CA PHE A 152 -9.43 19.36 -9.17
C PHE A 152 -10.01 19.64 -7.79
N SER A 153 -9.37 19.12 -6.76
CA SER A 153 -9.66 19.42 -5.37
C SER A 153 -8.38 19.65 -4.58
N GLU A 154 -8.33 20.77 -3.85
CA GLU A 154 -7.19 21.10 -3.00
C GLU A 154 -7.35 20.52 -1.60
N ILE A 155 -6.26 20.01 -1.03
CA ILE A 155 -6.20 19.62 0.38
C ILE A 155 -5.78 20.83 1.20
N ILE A 156 -6.76 21.58 1.72
CA ILE A 156 -6.51 22.78 2.51
C ILE A 156 -5.78 22.47 3.81
N ARG A 157 -6.20 21.38 4.49
CA ARG A 157 -5.61 20.96 5.76
C ARG A 157 -5.83 19.48 6.02
N MET A 158 -4.77 18.78 6.37
CA MET A 158 -4.89 17.42 6.94
C MET A 158 -5.33 17.52 8.40
N VAL A 159 -6.55 17.13 8.70
CA VAL A 159 -7.08 17.19 10.08
C VAL A 159 -6.47 16.10 10.95
N ARG A 160 -6.41 14.88 10.45
CA ARG A 160 -5.77 13.72 11.10
C ARG A 160 -5.35 12.69 10.09
N SER A 161 -4.23 12.03 10.37
CA SER A 161 -3.82 10.80 9.70
C SER A 161 -3.48 9.73 10.74
N ARG A 162 -3.66 8.46 10.39
CA ARG A 162 -3.21 7.33 11.22
C ARG A 162 -2.20 6.51 10.43
N SER A 163 -1.08 6.21 11.06
CA SER A 163 -0.20 5.17 10.54
C SER A 163 -0.88 3.80 10.64
N ILE A 164 -0.71 2.98 9.63
CA ILE A 164 -1.21 1.58 9.64
C ILE A 164 -0.68 0.82 10.86
N GLY A 165 0.54 1.12 11.33
CA GLY A 165 1.14 0.52 12.54
C GLY A 165 0.38 0.83 13.82
N THR A 166 -0.35 1.94 13.90
CA THR A 166 -1.17 2.29 15.08
C THR A 166 -2.56 1.68 15.06
N MET A 167 -2.97 1.05 13.96
CA MET A 167 -4.25 0.36 13.84
C MET A 167 -4.16 -1.05 14.45
N LYS A 168 -4.36 -1.17 15.76
CA LYS A 168 -4.21 -2.43 16.51
C LYS A 168 -5.03 -3.60 15.95
N ASP A 169 -6.14 -3.34 15.27
CA ASP A 169 -7.10 -4.35 14.83
C ASP A 169 -7.11 -4.61 13.31
N ILE A 170 -6.19 -4.00 12.57
CA ILE A 170 -6.10 -4.20 11.10
C ILE A 170 -5.70 -5.64 10.74
N PHE A 171 -4.94 -6.28 11.63
CA PHE A 171 -4.51 -7.66 11.46
C PHE A 171 -5.36 -8.59 12.31
N PRO A 172 -5.90 -9.68 11.76
CA PRO A 172 -6.74 -10.61 12.50
C PRO A 172 -6.00 -11.19 13.71
N LYS A 173 -6.68 -11.29 14.85
CA LYS A 173 -6.15 -11.88 16.08
C LYS A 173 -5.87 -13.38 15.87
N ARG A 174 -4.89 -13.94 16.61
CA ARG A 174 -4.52 -15.36 16.50
C ARG A 174 -5.72 -16.32 16.65
N ALA A 175 -6.66 -16.01 17.56
CA ALA A 175 -7.86 -16.80 17.78
C ALA A 175 -8.83 -16.80 16.59
N ASP A 176 -9.01 -15.66 15.94
CA ASP A 176 -9.90 -15.53 14.77
C ASP A 176 -9.32 -16.26 13.55
N ARG A 177 -7.99 -16.33 13.46
CA ARG A 177 -7.28 -17.08 12.42
C ARG A 177 -7.58 -18.58 12.49
N ALA A 178 -7.62 -19.15 13.71
CA ALA A 178 -7.94 -20.55 13.92
C ALA A 178 -9.39 -20.89 13.52
N LYS A 179 -10.34 -20.01 13.79
CA LYS A 179 -11.76 -20.16 13.39
C LYS A 179 -11.93 -20.15 11.87
N VAL A 180 -11.27 -19.25 11.16
CA VAL A 180 -11.33 -19.16 9.70
C VAL A 180 -10.73 -20.41 9.03
N ILE A 181 -9.65 -20.94 9.59
CA ILE A 181 -9.01 -22.17 9.08
C ILE A 181 -9.94 -23.38 9.27
N ARG A 182 -10.60 -23.49 10.44
CA ARG A 182 -11.57 -24.57 10.72
C ARG A 182 -12.78 -24.52 9.78
N ALA A 183 -13.38 -23.34 9.60
CA ALA A 183 -14.52 -23.14 8.72
C ALA A 183 -14.23 -23.52 7.25
N ARG A 184 -13.01 -23.26 6.76
CA ARG A 184 -12.61 -23.65 5.38
C ARG A 184 -12.30 -25.13 5.22
N LYS A 185 -11.77 -25.82 6.28
CA LYS A 185 -11.59 -27.27 6.24
C LYS A 185 -12.94 -27.99 6.14
N VAL A 186 -13.94 -27.53 6.89
CA VAL A 186 -15.30 -28.08 6.85
C VAL A 186 -15.92 -27.92 5.44
N ARG A 187 -15.79 -26.74 4.80
CA ARG A 187 -16.31 -26.50 3.44
C ARG A 187 -15.62 -27.33 2.35
N ARG A 188 -14.35 -27.71 2.54
CA ARG A 188 -13.64 -28.56 1.58
C ARG A 188 -13.89 -30.05 1.79
N GLY A 189 -14.25 -30.47 3.00
CA GLY A 189 -14.60 -31.85 3.30
C GLY A 189 -16.03 -32.24 2.92
N ASN A 190 -16.90 -31.25 2.64
CA ASN A 190 -18.28 -31.48 2.20
C ASN A 190 -18.47 -31.33 0.67
N ALA A 191 -17.37 -31.19 -0.09
CA ALA A 191 -17.38 -31.03 -1.55
C ALA A 191 -16.80 -32.27 -2.28
N THR A 192 -16.69 -33.38 -1.59
CA THR A 192 -16.46 -34.74 -2.10
C THR A 192 -17.65 -35.61 -1.67
#